data_dbbda7b6cb6a7007c37feb8f6e1258ae
#
_entry.id   dbbda7b6cb6a7007c37feb8f6e1258ae
#
_cell.length_a   1.000
_cell.length_b   1.000
_cell.length_c   1.000
_cell.angle_alpha   90.00
_cell.angle_beta   90.00
_cell.angle_gamma   90.00
#
_symmetry.space_group_name_H-M   'P 1'
#
loop_
_entity.id
_entity.type
_entity.pdbx_description
1 polymer ?
#
loop_
_entity_poly.entity_id
_entity_poly.type
_entity_poly.pdbx_seq_one_letter_code
_entity_poly.pdbx_strand_id
1 'polypeptide(L)'
;RGVNRDGELFAYDSDMEYDFNTSWYRPTRLNHVTSGSMYVWRNGTGKRPEFYPDTLPPAINIGPGSPTGVAFGYGAKFPAKYQDAMYILDWSWGKIHAVHLNPDGSSYTATKETFITGSPLPVTDVIIHPVDRAMYFTIGGRKVQSGLYRVTYTGKESTALVKHAPKQNKLTELRHQLEKFHGVQHKNAITTAWPHLSHPDRFVRWAAMTAVMHQPVEQWRNRALGEKDPNKRVVALLGLCKVVGSDPKNRRPDATADLPEVDRPTSNLIFRSLSQVKWSQLD
;
A
#
# COMPACT_ATOMS: atom_id res chain seq x y z
N ARG A 1 -11.22 3.79 -1.43
CA ARG A 1 -9.96 4.23 -2.06
C ARG A 1 -10.03 5.72 -2.35
N GLY A 2 -8.92 6.44 -2.20
CA GLY A 2 -8.86 7.87 -2.48
C GLY A 2 -7.53 8.25 -3.12
N VAL A 3 -7.54 9.27 -3.99
CA VAL A 3 -6.34 9.82 -4.62
C VAL A 3 -6.09 11.19 -4.03
N ASN A 4 -4.84 11.44 -3.59
CA ASN A 4 -4.47 12.75 -3.08
C ASN A 4 -4.20 13.76 -4.22
N ARG A 5 -3.96 15.02 -3.86
CA ARG A 5 -3.70 16.09 -4.85
C ARG A 5 -2.38 15.92 -5.63
N ASP A 6 -1.49 15.05 -5.15
CA ASP A 6 -0.23 14.71 -5.84
C ASP A 6 -0.40 13.52 -6.80
N GLY A 7 -1.62 12.95 -6.93
CA GLY A 7 -1.92 11.80 -7.79
C GLY A 7 -1.63 10.44 -7.16
N GLU A 8 -1.30 10.39 -5.86
CA GLU A 8 -0.98 9.16 -5.15
C GLU A 8 -2.27 8.48 -4.63
N LEU A 9 -2.37 7.17 -4.83
CA LEU A 9 -3.53 6.37 -4.46
C LEU A 9 -3.39 5.79 -3.05
N PHE A 10 -4.46 5.88 -2.27
CA PHE A 10 -4.55 5.28 -0.94
C PHE A 10 -5.74 4.33 -0.85
N ALA A 11 -5.58 3.24 -0.10
CA ALA A 11 -6.63 2.28 0.18
C ALA A 11 -6.71 1.99 1.68
N TYR A 12 -7.91 2.10 2.23
CA TYR A 12 -8.21 1.61 3.57
C TYR A 12 -8.62 0.15 3.46
N ASP A 13 -7.73 -0.74 3.89
CA ASP A 13 -7.89 -2.19 3.76
C ASP A 13 -8.42 -2.81 5.04
N SER A 14 -9.25 -3.85 4.85
CA SER A 14 -9.80 -4.66 5.93
C SER A 14 -8.75 -5.54 6.60
N ASP A 15 -9.04 -5.97 7.81
CA ASP A 15 -8.40 -7.11 8.46
C ASP A 15 -9.10 -8.43 8.10
N MET A 16 -8.62 -9.52 8.68
CA MET A 16 -9.31 -10.80 8.68
C MET A 16 -9.88 -11.02 10.09
N GLU A 17 -11.17 -10.87 10.25
CA GLU A 17 -11.88 -10.93 11.53
C GLU A 17 -11.59 -12.24 12.29
N TYR A 18 -11.48 -13.36 11.59
CA TYR A 18 -11.18 -14.67 12.17
C TYR A 18 -9.77 -14.80 12.77
N ASP A 19 -8.86 -13.90 12.40
CA ASP A 19 -7.50 -13.92 12.92
C ASP A 19 -7.34 -13.07 14.19
N PHE A 20 -8.38 -12.37 14.62
CA PHE A 20 -8.35 -11.55 15.82
C PHE A 20 -7.88 -12.37 17.04
N ASN A 21 -6.97 -11.79 17.82
CA ASN A 21 -6.29 -12.44 18.95
C ASN A 21 -5.31 -13.58 18.59
N THR A 22 -4.99 -13.79 17.32
CA THR A 22 -3.89 -14.68 16.93
C THR A 22 -2.59 -13.91 16.73
N SER A 23 -1.44 -14.59 16.78
CA SER A 23 -0.12 -13.98 16.56
C SER A 23 0.10 -13.49 15.12
N TRP A 24 -0.66 -14.01 14.17
CA TRP A 24 -0.62 -13.57 12.77
C TRP A 24 -1.68 -12.53 12.40
N TYR A 25 -2.50 -12.08 13.34
CA TYR A 25 -3.45 -11.00 13.11
C TYR A 25 -2.76 -9.76 12.55
N ARG A 26 -3.34 -9.18 11.53
CA ARG A 26 -2.94 -7.89 10.97
C ARG A 26 -4.14 -6.96 10.97
N PRO A 27 -3.99 -5.75 11.56
CA PRO A 27 -5.10 -4.80 11.71
C PRO A 27 -5.54 -4.25 10.36
N THR A 28 -6.72 -3.62 10.35
CA THR A 28 -7.09 -2.73 9.24
C THR A 28 -6.02 -1.65 9.10
N ARG A 29 -5.76 -1.20 7.90
CA ARG A 29 -4.64 -0.30 7.62
C ARG A 29 -4.88 0.60 6.42
N LEU A 30 -4.24 1.75 6.42
CA LEU A 30 -4.21 2.63 5.27
C LEU A 30 -2.92 2.38 4.49
N ASN A 31 -3.05 1.90 3.27
CA ASN A 31 -1.94 1.64 2.36
C ASN A 31 -1.77 2.78 1.36
N HIS A 32 -0.53 3.17 1.08
CA HIS A 32 -0.17 3.96 -0.09
C HIS A 32 0.02 3.00 -1.26
N VAL A 33 -0.92 2.96 -2.19
CA VAL A 33 -0.97 1.96 -3.26
C VAL A 33 -0.13 2.41 -4.46
N THR A 34 1.11 1.95 -4.51
CA THR A 34 2.03 2.21 -5.64
C THR A 34 1.92 1.13 -6.71
N SER A 35 2.48 1.37 -7.88
CA SER A 35 2.44 0.41 -8.99
C SER A 35 3.10 -0.92 -8.62
N GLY A 36 2.38 -2.03 -8.83
CA GLY A 36 2.84 -3.38 -8.50
C GLY A 36 2.99 -3.66 -7.00
N SER A 37 2.50 -2.79 -6.13
CA SER A 37 2.61 -2.94 -4.68
C SER A 37 1.90 -4.18 -4.16
N MET A 38 2.49 -4.80 -3.14
CA MET A 38 1.92 -5.94 -2.43
C MET A 38 1.94 -5.66 -0.92
N TYR A 39 0.78 -5.82 -0.30
CA TYR A 39 0.60 -5.72 1.14
C TYR A 39 0.22 -7.07 1.71
N VAL A 40 0.56 -7.30 2.98
CA VAL A 40 0.35 -8.62 3.61
C VAL A 40 -1.14 -8.87 3.82
N TRP A 41 -1.80 -9.39 2.80
CA TRP A 41 -3.18 -9.85 2.88
C TRP A 41 -3.27 -11.30 2.39
N ARG A 42 -3.08 -12.23 3.31
CA ARG A 42 -3.12 -13.67 3.05
C ARG A 42 -3.87 -14.36 4.17
N ASN A 43 -4.46 -15.51 3.87
CA ASN A 43 -5.21 -16.29 4.86
C ASN A 43 -4.29 -16.89 5.95
N GLY A 44 -4.74 -16.82 7.19
CA GLY A 44 -4.12 -17.50 8.33
C GLY A 44 -2.65 -17.14 8.51
N THR A 45 -1.84 -18.15 8.81
CA THR A 45 -0.40 -18.01 9.08
C THR A 45 0.44 -17.54 7.88
N GLY A 46 -0.15 -17.44 6.69
CA GLY A 46 0.49 -16.83 5.52
C GLY A 46 0.71 -15.32 5.63
N LYS A 47 0.13 -14.66 6.62
CA LYS A 47 0.38 -13.24 6.92
C LYS A 47 1.74 -13.06 7.56
N ARG A 48 2.55 -12.21 6.97
CA ARG A 48 3.94 -11.97 7.38
C ARG A 48 4.06 -10.62 8.08
N PRO A 49 5.08 -10.45 8.93
CA PRO A 49 5.44 -9.14 9.46
C PRO A 49 5.75 -8.13 8.35
N GLU A 50 5.51 -6.85 8.63
CA GLU A 50 5.69 -5.77 7.66
C GLU A 50 7.15 -5.56 7.20
N PHE A 51 8.11 -6.05 8.00
CA PHE A 51 9.53 -5.94 7.65
C PHE A 51 10.01 -6.96 6.59
N TYR A 52 9.18 -7.94 6.22
CA TYR A 52 9.57 -8.90 5.19
C TYR A 52 9.77 -8.22 3.83
N PRO A 53 10.82 -8.61 3.08
CA PRO A 53 11.19 -7.93 1.84
C PRO A 53 10.18 -8.13 0.70
N ASP A 54 9.27 -9.09 0.81
CA ASP A 54 8.26 -9.41 -0.21
C ASP A 54 6.92 -8.67 -0.03
N THR A 55 6.89 -7.67 0.84
CA THR A 55 5.72 -6.83 1.09
C THR A 55 6.13 -5.39 1.32
N LEU A 56 5.16 -4.46 1.23
CA LEU A 56 5.33 -3.05 1.60
C LEU A 56 4.62 -2.75 2.92
N PRO A 57 5.13 -1.80 3.73
CA PRO A 57 4.46 -1.36 4.94
C PRO A 57 3.27 -0.46 4.61
N PRO A 58 2.22 -0.45 5.45
CA PRO A 58 1.16 0.55 5.35
C PRO A 58 1.68 1.95 5.76
N ALA A 59 0.95 2.99 5.37
CA ALA A 59 1.18 4.33 5.89
C ALA A 59 0.84 4.41 7.39
N ILE A 60 -0.18 3.66 7.83
CA ILE A 60 -0.57 3.51 9.24
C ILE A 60 -1.44 2.28 9.46
N ASN A 61 -1.22 1.60 10.57
CA ASN A 61 -2.14 0.59 11.10
C ASN A 61 -3.25 1.27 11.91
N ILE A 62 -4.50 0.87 11.68
CA ILE A 62 -5.68 1.50 12.30
C ILE A 62 -6.14 0.72 13.53
N GLY A 63 -6.28 -0.59 13.43
CA GLY A 63 -6.79 -1.48 14.47
C GLY A 63 -7.86 -2.43 13.92
N PRO A 64 -8.56 -3.16 14.78
CA PRO A 64 -9.71 -3.94 14.37
C PRO A 64 -10.81 -3.02 13.82
N GLY A 65 -11.49 -3.43 12.75
CA GLY A 65 -12.56 -2.62 12.19
C GLY A 65 -13.10 -3.14 10.86
N SER A 66 -14.08 -2.42 10.33
CA SER A 66 -14.70 -2.71 9.04
C SER A 66 -14.62 -1.47 8.15
N PRO A 67 -13.59 -1.39 7.29
CA PRO A 67 -13.42 -0.30 6.34
C PRO A 67 -14.61 -0.14 5.38
N THR A 68 -15.11 1.08 5.25
CA THR A 68 -16.16 1.43 4.30
C THR A 68 -15.74 2.62 3.43
N GLY A 69 -16.38 3.77 3.55
CA GLY A 69 -16.09 4.96 2.76
C GLY A 69 -14.75 5.62 3.08
N VAL A 70 -14.19 6.32 2.11
CA VAL A 70 -13.04 7.20 2.28
C VAL A 70 -13.19 8.46 1.44
N ALA A 71 -12.75 9.61 1.96
CA ALA A 71 -12.69 10.87 1.20
C ALA A 71 -11.55 11.75 1.73
N PHE A 72 -10.93 12.53 0.84
CA PHE A 72 -10.08 13.62 1.29
C PHE A 72 -10.93 14.84 1.66
N GLY A 73 -10.48 15.59 2.67
CA GLY A 73 -11.15 16.79 3.16
C GLY A 73 -11.02 18.01 2.25
N TYR A 74 -10.51 17.83 1.05
CA TYR A 74 -10.21 18.93 0.14
C TYR A 74 -11.41 19.82 -0.15
N GLY A 75 -11.24 21.10 0.14
CA GLY A 75 -12.29 22.10 -0.06
C GLY A 75 -13.32 22.17 1.06
N ALA A 76 -13.28 21.32 2.06
CA ALA A 76 -14.19 21.38 3.20
C ALA A 76 -14.12 22.74 3.92
N LYS A 77 -15.25 23.21 4.44
CA LYS A 77 -15.31 24.41 5.28
C LYS A 77 -14.90 24.06 6.71
N PHE A 78 -13.68 23.51 6.84
CA PHE A 78 -13.02 23.12 8.09
C PHE A 78 -11.68 23.84 8.25
N PRO A 79 -11.08 23.86 9.45
CA PRO A 79 -9.70 24.31 9.65
C PRO A 79 -8.70 23.59 8.74
N ALA A 80 -7.59 24.25 8.44
CA ALA A 80 -6.61 23.79 7.44
C ALA A 80 -6.20 22.32 7.58
N LYS A 81 -5.87 21.87 8.81
CA LYS A 81 -5.45 20.48 9.04
C LYS A 81 -6.48 19.44 8.62
N TYR A 82 -7.76 19.79 8.70
CA TYR A 82 -8.87 18.91 8.33
C TYR A 82 -9.20 18.96 6.84
N GLN A 83 -8.81 20.04 6.15
CA GLN A 83 -8.92 20.09 4.70
C GLN A 83 -7.90 19.18 4.01
N ASP A 84 -6.72 18.96 4.60
CA ASP A 84 -5.70 18.06 4.06
C ASP A 84 -5.81 16.63 4.61
N ALA A 85 -6.70 16.37 5.57
CA ALA A 85 -6.91 15.05 6.12
C ALA A 85 -7.60 14.11 5.12
N MET A 86 -7.26 12.82 5.18
CA MET A 86 -8.04 11.75 4.58
C MET A 86 -8.99 11.19 5.64
N TYR A 87 -10.28 11.25 5.36
CA TYR A 87 -11.31 10.65 6.20
C TYR A 87 -11.50 9.19 5.82
N ILE A 88 -11.43 8.29 6.81
CA ILE A 88 -11.65 6.86 6.65
C ILE A 88 -12.71 6.40 7.65
N LEU A 89 -13.62 5.57 7.18
CA LEU A 89 -14.82 5.17 7.91
C LEU A 89 -14.70 3.73 8.39
N ASP A 90 -15.04 3.53 9.67
CA ASP A 90 -15.11 2.22 10.31
C ASP A 90 -16.55 1.93 10.73
N TRP A 91 -17.17 1.01 10.00
CA TRP A 91 -18.57 0.62 10.20
C TRP A 91 -18.81 -0.08 11.53
N SER A 92 -17.88 -0.98 11.93
CA SER A 92 -18.05 -1.81 13.13
C SER A 92 -18.00 -1.01 14.44
N TRP A 93 -17.12 -0.01 14.48
CA TRP A 93 -16.90 0.79 15.69
C TRP A 93 -17.59 2.16 15.64
N GLY A 94 -18.33 2.44 14.58
CA GLY A 94 -19.04 3.71 14.43
C GLY A 94 -18.10 4.90 14.49
N LYS A 95 -17.04 4.89 13.68
CA LYS A 95 -15.99 5.92 13.70
C LYS A 95 -15.69 6.47 12.32
N ILE A 96 -15.45 7.77 12.27
CA ILE A 96 -14.75 8.43 11.17
C ILE A 96 -13.42 8.92 11.74
N HIS A 97 -12.32 8.47 11.18
CA HIS A 97 -11.01 8.96 11.51
C HIS A 97 -10.57 10.04 10.52
N ALA A 98 -9.94 11.09 11.02
CA ALA A 98 -9.14 12.00 10.21
C ALA A 98 -7.68 11.51 10.23
N VAL A 99 -7.16 11.14 9.07
CA VAL A 99 -5.80 10.65 8.88
C VAL A 99 -4.96 11.75 8.24
N HIS A 100 -3.85 12.08 8.86
CA HIS A 100 -2.90 13.11 8.42
C HIS A 100 -1.69 12.44 7.80
N LEU A 101 -1.56 12.57 6.47
CA LEU A 101 -0.48 11.98 5.69
C LEU A 101 0.77 12.84 5.75
N ASN A 102 1.91 12.24 6.07
CA ASN A 102 3.21 12.86 6.07
C ASN A 102 4.11 12.19 5.04
N PRO A 103 4.70 12.91 4.08
CA PRO A 103 5.68 12.34 3.16
C PRO A 103 6.83 11.69 3.93
N ASP A 104 7.21 10.48 3.51
CA ASP A 104 8.29 9.70 4.06
C ASP A 104 9.03 8.96 2.93
N GLY A 105 10.21 9.43 2.60
CA GLY A 105 10.94 8.94 1.43
C GLY A 105 10.13 9.09 0.14
N SER A 106 9.95 8.01 -0.59
CA SER A 106 9.11 7.96 -1.80
C SER A 106 7.66 7.55 -1.52
N SER A 107 7.26 7.49 -0.25
CA SER A 107 5.93 7.10 0.21
C SER A 107 5.43 8.03 1.32
N TYR A 108 4.60 7.51 2.23
CA TYR A 108 3.98 8.25 3.30
C TYR A 108 3.94 7.43 4.58
N THR A 109 4.11 8.11 5.71
CA THR A 109 3.62 7.70 7.02
C THR A 109 2.37 8.51 7.37
N ALA A 110 1.65 8.12 8.42
CA ALA A 110 0.47 8.87 8.82
C ALA A 110 0.25 8.84 10.34
N THR A 111 -0.47 9.85 10.81
CA THR A 111 -1.11 9.87 12.13
C THR A 111 -2.62 9.92 11.98
N LYS A 112 -3.36 9.50 13.01
CA LYS A 112 -4.83 9.56 12.99
C LYS A 112 -5.39 10.12 14.27
N GLU A 113 -6.55 10.73 14.17
CA GLU A 113 -7.41 11.07 15.29
C GLU A 113 -8.85 10.62 15.01
N THR A 114 -9.61 10.33 16.06
CA THR A 114 -11.06 10.09 15.91
C THR A 114 -11.74 11.41 15.66
N PHE A 115 -12.33 11.60 14.49
CA PHE A 115 -13.02 12.82 14.09
C PHE A 115 -14.50 12.80 14.50
N ILE A 116 -15.17 11.68 14.26
CA ILE A 116 -16.57 11.44 14.67
C ILE A 116 -16.65 10.05 15.29
N THR A 117 -17.45 9.89 16.34
CA THR A 117 -17.79 8.58 16.90
C THR A 117 -19.20 8.58 17.44
N GLY A 118 -19.85 7.44 17.41
CA GLY A 118 -21.19 7.23 17.94
C GLY A 118 -21.52 5.75 18.10
N SER A 119 -22.63 5.48 18.81
CA SER A 119 -23.13 4.11 19.01
C SER A 119 -24.64 4.11 19.15
N PRO A 120 -25.40 3.50 18.22
CA PRO A 120 -24.91 2.93 16.94
C PRO A 120 -24.59 4.02 15.90
N LEU A 121 -23.51 3.87 15.17
CA LEU A 121 -23.15 4.76 14.05
C LEU A 121 -22.48 3.94 12.92
N PRO A 122 -23.19 3.02 12.26
CA PRO A 122 -22.63 2.18 11.21
C PRO A 122 -22.39 3.00 9.94
N VAL A 123 -21.27 3.73 9.90
CA VAL A 123 -20.90 4.65 8.81
C VAL A 123 -20.59 3.87 7.53
N THR A 124 -21.10 4.33 6.39
CA THR A 124 -20.99 3.64 5.10
C THR A 124 -20.22 4.42 4.06
N ASP A 125 -20.49 5.71 3.89
CA ASP A 125 -19.81 6.53 2.91
C ASP A 125 -19.73 8.00 3.36
N VAL A 126 -18.83 8.79 2.74
CA VAL A 126 -18.56 10.19 3.08
C VAL A 126 -18.16 10.99 1.85
N ILE A 127 -18.65 12.22 1.78
CA ILE A 127 -18.24 13.19 0.76
C ILE A 127 -18.04 14.58 1.37
N ILE A 128 -17.24 15.40 0.68
CA ILE A 128 -17.23 16.85 0.88
C ILE A 128 -18.07 17.45 -0.24
N HIS A 129 -19.16 18.12 0.13
CA HIS A 129 -20.09 18.66 -0.85
C HIS A 129 -19.47 19.89 -1.55
N PRO A 130 -19.47 19.95 -2.89
CA PRO A 130 -18.68 20.96 -3.63
C PRO A 130 -19.22 22.38 -3.53
N VAL A 131 -20.52 22.56 -3.20
CA VAL A 131 -21.14 23.88 -3.15
C VAL A 131 -21.10 24.46 -1.72
N ASP A 132 -21.68 23.76 -0.74
CA ASP A 132 -21.72 24.25 0.64
C ASP A 132 -20.48 23.92 1.46
N ARG A 133 -19.62 23.03 0.92
CA ARG A 133 -18.35 22.64 1.50
C ARG A 133 -18.47 21.94 2.87
N ALA A 134 -19.67 21.48 3.22
CA ALA A 134 -19.88 20.64 4.39
C ALA A 134 -19.49 19.20 4.10
N MET A 135 -19.18 18.44 5.13
CA MET A 135 -19.07 16.99 5.02
C MET A 135 -20.45 16.37 5.15
N TYR A 136 -20.75 15.42 4.28
CA TYR A 136 -21.93 14.57 4.40
C TYR A 136 -21.49 13.12 4.52
N PHE A 137 -22.09 12.38 5.44
CA PHE A 137 -21.86 10.95 5.57
C PHE A 137 -23.16 10.20 5.77
N THR A 138 -23.17 8.94 5.40
CA THR A 138 -24.31 8.04 5.53
C THR A 138 -24.03 6.96 6.56
N ILE A 139 -25.11 6.49 7.19
CA ILE A 139 -25.11 5.29 8.03
C ILE A 139 -26.12 4.28 7.50
N GLY A 140 -25.90 2.99 7.75
CA GLY A 140 -26.85 1.95 7.38
C GLY A 140 -26.31 0.53 7.57
N GLY A 141 -27.22 -0.42 7.43
CA GLY A 141 -26.96 -1.85 7.43
C GLY A 141 -27.40 -2.58 8.70
N ARG A 142 -27.61 -3.90 8.56
CA ARG A 142 -27.89 -4.88 9.62
C ARG A 142 -28.95 -4.41 10.65
N LYS A 143 -30.17 -4.09 10.17
CA LYS A 143 -31.31 -3.69 11.01
C LYS A 143 -31.18 -2.32 11.71
N VAL A 144 -30.22 -1.49 11.32
CA VAL A 144 -30.11 -0.10 11.77
C VAL A 144 -30.83 0.79 10.77
N GLN A 145 -31.60 1.76 11.25
CA GLN A 145 -32.20 2.77 10.40
C GLN A 145 -31.10 3.56 9.67
N SER A 146 -31.24 3.68 8.36
CA SER A 146 -30.33 4.49 7.54
C SER A 146 -30.49 5.97 7.85
N GLY A 147 -29.41 6.72 7.71
CA GLY A 147 -29.41 8.16 7.95
C GLY A 147 -28.38 8.88 7.07
N LEU A 148 -28.66 10.15 6.81
CA LEU A 148 -27.75 11.09 6.17
C LEU A 148 -27.45 12.21 7.17
N TYR A 149 -26.15 12.45 7.40
CA TYR A 149 -25.68 13.46 8.35
C TYR A 149 -24.89 14.53 7.62
N ARG A 150 -25.05 15.77 8.08
CA ARG A 150 -24.30 16.94 7.63
C ARG A 150 -23.44 17.45 8.77
N VAL A 151 -22.15 17.60 8.52
CA VAL A 151 -21.18 18.10 9.49
C VAL A 151 -20.68 19.47 9.07
N THR A 152 -20.75 20.42 9.99
CA THR A 152 -20.28 21.79 9.79
C THR A 152 -19.38 22.22 10.94
N TYR A 153 -18.40 23.05 10.66
CA TYR A 153 -17.54 23.63 11.68
C TYR A 153 -18.19 24.88 12.28
N THR A 154 -18.27 24.94 13.60
CA THR A 154 -18.86 26.05 14.34
C THR A 154 -17.84 26.84 15.18
N GLY A 155 -16.57 26.47 15.10
CA GLY A 155 -15.49 27.14 15.83
C GLY A 155 -15.03 28.44 15.21
N LYS A 156 -13.94 29.00 15.73
CA LYS A 156 -13.42 30.33 15.35
C LYS A 156 -12.19 30.28 14.42
N GLU A 157 -11.63 29.09 14.16
CA GLU A 157 -10.49 28.96 13.29
C GLU A 157 -10.86 29.26 11.83
N SER A 158 -9.87 29.73 11.07
CA SER A 158 -10.06 30.01 9.64
C SER A 158 -10.43 28.74 8.87
N THR A 159 -11.46 28.83 8.04
CA THR A 159 -11.88 27.79 7.08
C THR A 159 -11.57 28.21 5.62
N ALA A 160 -10.65 29.14 5.44
CA ALA A 160 -10.17 29.52 4.11
C ALA A 160 -9.61 28.31 3.38
N LEU A 161 -9.75 28.29 2.05
CA LEU A 161 -9.23 27.20 1.23
C LEU A 161 -7.72 27.07 1.35
N VAL A 162 -7.26 25.89 1.66
CA VAL A 162 -5.82 25.55 1.66
C VAL A 162 -5.34 25.46 0.23
N LYS A 163 -4.32 26.24 -0.09
CA LYS A 163 -3.60 26.14 -1.36
C LYS A 163 -2.77 24.84 -1.33
N HIS A 164 -2.91 24.04 -2.37
CA HIS A 164 -2.07 22.85 -2.52
C HIS A 164 -0.61 23.26 -2.80
N ALA A 165 0.29 22.72 -2.01
CA ALA A 165 1.72 22.71 -2.29
C ALA A 165 2.12 21.25 -2.57
N PRO A 166 2.64 20.92 -3.77
CA PRO A 166 3.06 19.57 -4.10
C PRO A 166 4.07 19.04 -3.06
N LYS A 167 3.83 17.82 -2.58
CA LYS A 167 4.68 17.15 -1.58
C LYS A 167 5.64 16.13 -2.20
N GLN A 168 5.72 16.11 -3.54
CA GLN A 168 6.64 15.23 -4.26
C GLN A 168 8.09 15.66 -4.04
N ASN A 169 8.98 14.67 -3.96
CA ASN A 169 10.41 14.85 -3.78
C ASN A 169 11.19 13.98 -4.77
N LYS A 170 12.52 14.08 -4.77
CA LYS A 170 13.40 13.33 -5.68
C LYS A 170 13.23 11.81 -5.60
N LEU A 171 12.88 11.25 -4.42
CA LEU A 171 12.65 9.83 -4.26
C LEU A 171 11.31 9.40 -4.88
N THR A 172 10.26 10.23 -4.73
CA THR A 172 8.98 10.03 -5.42
C THR A 172 9.17 10.08 -6.94
N GLU A 173 9.93 11.06 -7.44
CA GLU A 173 10.24 11.15 -8.87
C GLU A 173 11.01 9.93 -9.37
N LEU A 174 11.99 9.44 -8.60
CA LEU A 174 12.75 8.22 -8.92
C LEU A 174 11.83 7.01 -8.95
N ARG A 175 10.95 6.84 -7.96
CA ARG A 175 9.95 5.76 -7.95
C ARG A 175 9.08 5.81 -9.20
N HIS A 176 8.52 6.98 -9.53
CA HIS A 176 7.71 7.15 -10.75
C HIS A 176 8.50 6.84 -12.04
N GLN A 177 9.79 7.18 -12.10
CA GLN A 177 10.63 6.81 -13.24
C GLN A 177 10.77 5.30 -13.40
N LEU A 178 10.96 4.57 -12.30
CA LEU A 178 11.04 3.11 -12.28
C LEU A 178 9.68 2.46 -12.64
N GLU A 179 8.61 3.02 -12.14
CA GLU A 179 7.24 2.55 -12.40
C GLU A 179 6.84 2.63 -13.89
N LYS A 180 7.48 3.49 -14.68
CA LYS A 180 7.27 3.54 -16.14
C LYS A 180 7.66 2.24 -16.86
N PHE A 181 8.48 1.40 -16.24
CA PHE A 181 8.86 0.09 -16.78
C PHE A 181 7.93 -1.04 -16.34
N HIS A 182 6.93 -0.76 -15.50
CA HIS A 182 5.97 -1.77 -15.07
C HIS A 182 4.98 -2.09 -16.19
N GLY A 183 4.76 -3.38 -16.44
CA GLY A 183 3.85 -3.86 -17.46
C GLY A 183 4.35 -3.72 -18.91
N VAL A 184 5.57 -3.23 -19.12
CA VAL A 184 6.17 -3.04 -20.45
C VAL A 184 7.58 -3.62 -20.54
N GLN A 185 7.93 -4.17 -21.70
CA GLN A 185 9.30 -4.56 -22.01
C GLN A 185 10.06 -3.37 -22.59
N HIS A 186 11.21 -3.06 -22.00
CA HIS A 186 12.01 -1.91 -22.44
C HIS A 186 13.50 -2.17 -22.31
N LYS A 187 14.28 -1.93 -23.38
CA LYS A 187 15.74 -2.21 -23.44
C LYS A 187 16.57 -1.61 -22.30
N ASN A 188 16.14 -0.47 -21.74
CA ASN A 188 16.85 0.23 -20.67
C ASN A 188 16.34 -0.14 -19.27
N ALA A 189 15.26 -0.92 -19.14
CA ALA A 189 14.61 -1.17 -17.84
C ALA A 189 15.58 -1.81 -16.83
N ILE A 190 16.25 -2.87 -17.22
CA ILE A 190 17.19 -3.59 -16.33
C ILE A 190 18.36 -2.68 -15.95
N THR A 191 18.96 -1.98 -16.91
CA THR A 191 20.10 -1.09 -16.65
C THR A 191 19.72 0.05 -15.70
N THR A 192 18.54 0.63 -15.88
CA THR A 192 18.04 1.71 -15.04
C THR A 192 17.64 1.22 -13.65
N ALA A 193 16.93 0.10 -13.55
CA ALA A 193 16.38 -0.37 -12.27
C ALA A 193 17.40 -1.09 -11.38
N TRP A 194 18.36 -1.81 -11.97
CA TRP A 194 19.31 -2.64 -11.23
C TRP A 194 20.11 -1.93 -10.14
N PRO A 195 20.61 -0.70 -10.33
CA PRO A 195 21.32 0.03 -9.28
C PRO A 195 20.47 0.25 -8.02
N HIS A 196 19.15 0.30 -8.17
CA HIS A 196 18.19 0.62 -7.09
C HIS A 196 17.64 -0.61 -6.35
N LEU A 197 18.07 -1.83 -6.67
CA LEU A 197 17.65 -3.05 -5.98
C LEU A 197 18.11 -3.12 -4.51
N SER A 198 19.14 -2.34 -4.12
CA SER A 198 19.57 -2.17 -2.73
C SER A 198 19.31 -0.78 -2.17
N HIS A 199 18.40 -0.02 -2.80
CA HIS A 199 18.08 1.33 -2.34
C HIS A 199 17.50 1.30 -0.92
N PRO A 200 17.92 2.20 0.01
CA PRO A 200 17.41 2.22 1.39
C PRO A 200 15.90 2.49 1.44
N ASP A 201 15.38 3.36 0.57
CA ASP A 201 13.94 3.57 0.44
C ASP A 201 13.27 2.30 -0.12
N ARG A 202 12.35 1.77 0.67
CA ARG A 202 11.72 0.48 0.40
C ARG A 202 10.78 0.50 -0.81
N PHE A 203 10.11 1.62 -1.06
CA PHE A 203 9.22 1.76 -2.21
C PHE A 203 10.00 1.95 -3.52
N VAL A 204 11.13 2.67 -3.49
CA VAL A 204 12.06 2.74 -4.62
C VAL A 204 12.62 1.36 -4.93
N ARG A 205 13.09 0.62 -3.91
CA ARG A 205 13.62 -0.74 -4.07
C ARG A 205 12.56 -1.69 -4.65
N TRP A 206 11.32 -1.58 -4.18
CA TRP A 206 10.19 -2.36 -4.70
C TRP A 206 9.88 -2.04 -6.16
N ALA A 207 9.81 -0.75 -6.52
CA ALA A 207 9.59 -0.32 -7.89
C ALA A 207 10.70 -0.82 -8.83
N ALA A 208 11.97 -0.79 -8.37
CA ALA A 208 13.09 -1.32 -9.12
C ALA A 208 12.97 -2.84 -9.34
N MET A 209 12.66 -3.62 -8.31
CA MET A 209 12.43 -5.05 -8.43
C MET A 209 11.29 -5.36 -9.40
N THR A 210 10.17 -4.66 -9.27
CA THR A 210 9.00 -4.83 -10.14
C THR A 210 9.33 -4.50 -11.60
N ALA A 211 10.09 -3.43 -11.84
CA ALA A 211 10.55 -3.08 -13.19
C ALA A 211 11.40 -4.19 -13.83
N VAL A 212 12.30 -4.81 -13.07
CA VAL A 212 13.11 -5.94 -13.53
C VAL A 212 12.25 -7.18 -13.80
N MET A 213 11.30 -7.47 -12.92
CA MET A 213 10.40 -8.63 -13.05
C MET A 213 9.54 -8.59 -14.31
N HIS A 214 9.23 -7.41 -14.85
CA HIS A 214 8.48 -7.27 -16.11
C HIS A 214 9.34 -7.43 -17.36
N GLN A 215 10.65 -7.66 -17.23
CA GLN A 215 11.51 -7.92 -18.37
C GLN A 215 11.67 -9.43 -18.62
N PRO A 216 11.97 -9.87 -19.86
CA PRO A 216 12.25 -11.28 -20.15
C PRO A 216 13.30 -11.83 -19.20
N VAL A 217 12.99 -12.94 -18.53
CA VAL A 217 13.82 -13.49 -17.44
C VAL A 217 15.23 -13.87 -17.89
N GLU A 218 15.38 -14.27 -19.15
CA GLU A 218 16.64 -14.65 -19.78
C GLU A 218 17.65 -13.49 -19.79
N GLN A 219 17.17 -12.26 -19.83
CA GLN A 219 18.01 -11.06 -19.88
C GLN A 219 18.66 -10.73 -18.52
N TRP A 220 18.10 -11.22 -17.41
CA TRP A 220 18.57 -10.83 -16.08
C TRP A 220 18.79 -11.99 -15.10
N ARG A 221 18.29 -13.21 -15.40
CA ARG A 221 18.46 -14.40 -14.56
C ARG A 221 19.91 -14.62 -14.12
N ASN A 222 20.83 -14.67 -15.06
CA ASN A 222 22.24 -14.94 -14.76
C ASN A 222 22.89 -13.81 -13.95
N ARG A 223 22.47 -12.57 -14.17
CA ARG A 223 22.89 -11.42 -13.38
C ARG A 223 22.39 -11.53 -11.94
N ALA A 224 21.12 -11.92 -11.73
CA ALA A 224 20.56 -12.12 -10.39
C ALA A 224 21.30 -13.23 -9.62
N LEU A 225 21.56 -14.37 -10.28
CA LEU A 225 22.27 -15.51 -9.68
C LEU A 225 23.72 -15.18 -9.34
N GLY A 226 24.38 -14.31 -10.11
CA GLY A 226 25.77 -13.92 -9.96
C GLY A 226 25.99 -12.56 -9.26
N GLU A 227 24.95 -11.89 -8.78
CA GLU A 227 25.09 -10.58 -8.11
C GLU A 227 25.99 -10.69 -6.88
N LYS A 228 26.92 -9.76 -6.74
CA LYS A 228 27.93 -9.79 -5.66
C LYS A 228 27.54 -8.97 -4.44
N ASP A 229 26.79 -7.89 -4.65
CA ASP A 229 26.22 -7.08 -3.57
C ASP A 229 25.14 -7.89 -2.85
N PRO A 230 25.29 -8.21 -1.55
CA PRO A 230 24.36 -9.10 -0.85
C PRO A 230 22.94 -8.56 -0.80
N ASN A 231 22.74 -7.25 -0.60
CA ASN A 231 21.43 -6.62 -0.56
C ASN A 231 20.72 -6.67 -1.93
N LYS A 232 21.43 -6.33 -3.02
CA LYS A 232 20.91 -6.47 -4.38
C LYS A 232 20.61 -7.92 -4.72
N ARG A 233 21.51 -8.85 -4.32
CA ARG A 233 21.35 -10.28 -4.59
C ARG A 233 20.04 -10.81 -3.99
N VAL A 234 19.77 -10.50 -2.71
CA VAL A 234 18.55 -10.97 -2.05
C VAL A 234 17.30 -10.45 -2.76
N VAL A 235 17.27 -9.17 -3.12
CA VAL A 235 16.13 -8.57 -3.82
C VAL A 235 15.97 -9.09 -5.24
N ALA A 236 17.07 -9.25 -5.97
CA ALA A 236 17.05 -9.82 -7.33
C ALA A 236 16.59 -11.28 -7.32
N LEU A 237 17.06 -12.08 -6.36
CA LEU A 237 16.64 -13.48 -6.21
C LEU A 237 15.19 -13.59 -5.77
N LEU A 238 14.70 -12.68 -4.91
CA LEU A 238 13.28 -12.60 -4.57
C LEU A 238 12.42 -12.33 -5.82
N GLY A 239 12.82 -11.36 -6.65
CA GLY A 239 12.17 -11.09 -7.93
C GLY A 239 12.19 -12.32 -8.85
N LEU A 240 13.33 -13.01 -8.93
CA LEU A 240 13.46 -14.22 -9.74
C LEU A 240 12.55 -15.35 -9.24
N CYS A 241 12.45 -15.57 -7.92
CA CYS A 241 11.50 -16.51 -7.33
C CYS A 241 10.04 -16.21 -7.73
N LYS A 242 9.69 -14.92 -7.73
CA LYS A 242 8.31 -14.49 -8.09
C LYS A 242 7.98 -14.75 -9.57
N VAL A 243 8.97 -14.64 -10.45
CA VAL A 243 8.78 -14.83 -11.91
C VAL A 243 8.80 -16.32 -12.31
N VAL A 244 9.71 -17.11 -11.74
CA VAL A 244 9.88 -18.53 -12.11
C VAL A 244 9.12 -19.50 -11.20
N GLY A 245 8.59 -19.01 -10.10
CA GLY A 245 7.82 -19.80 -9.13
C GLY A 245 6.32 -19.79 -9.42
N SER A 246 5.62 -20.72 -8.79
CA SER A 246 4.17 -20.69 -8.68
C SER A 246 3.76 -20.68 -7.21
N ASP A 247 2.71 -19.94 -6.86
CA ASP A 247 2.13 -19.95 -5.52
C ASP A 247 0.72 -20.55 -5.57
N PRO A 248 0.59 -21.88 -5.42
CA PRO A 248 -0.71 -22.55 -5.53
C PRO A 248 -1.69 -22.17 -4.41
N LYS A 249 -1.18 -21.67 -3.26
CA LYS A 249 -2.03 -21.32 -2.10
C LYS A 249 -2.80 -20.03 -2.27
N ASN A 250 -2.29 -19.09 -3.09
CA ASN A 250 -2.93 -17.78 -3.30
C ASN A 250 -3.70 -17.70 -4.63
N ARG A 251 -3.89 -18.81 -5.31
CA ARG A 251 -4.78 -18.89 -6.47
C ARG A 251 -6.24 -18.93 -6.06
N ARG A 252 -7.05 -18.26 -6.86
CA ARG A 252 -8.50 -18.44 -6.76
C ARG A 252 -8.82 -19.89 -7.11
N PRO A 253 -9.71 -20.58 -6.33
CA PRO A 253 -10.14 -21.95 -6.63
C PRO A 253 -10.77 -22.10 -8.03
N ASP A 254 -11.30 -21.00 -8.58
CA ASP A 254 -11.97 -20.90 -9.88
C ASP A 254 -11.03 -20.50 -11.04
N ALA A 255 -9.75 -20.31 -10.77
CA ALA A 255 -8.78 -20.06 -11.82
C ALA A 255 -8.58 -21.34 -12.66
N THR A 256 -9.21 -21.37 -13.83
CA THR A 256 -9.14 -22.48 -14.78
C THR A 256 -7.84 -22.56 -15.58
N ALA A 257 -6.99 -21.54 -15.48
CA ALA A 257 -5.69 -21.53 -16.14
C ALA A 257 -4.73 -22.50 -15.43
N ASP A 258 -4.10 -23.37 -16.21
CA ASP A 258 -3.03 -24.22 -15.75
C ASP A 258 -1.94 -23.41 -15.06
N LEU A 259 -1.43 -23.92 -13.95
CA LEU A 259 -0.28 -23.31 -13.26
C LEU A 259 0.90 -23.34 -14.22
N PRO A 260 1.60 -22.18 -14.45
CA PRO A 260 2.87 -22.25 -15.14
C PRO A 260 3.74 -23.29 -14.43
N GLU A 261 4.38 -24.14 -15.21
CA GLU A 261 5.32 -25.12 -14.69
C GLU A 261 6.41 -24.39 -13.89
N VAL A 262 6.71 -24.91 -12.70
CA VAL A 262 7.81 -24.36 -11.89
C VAL A 262 9.12 -24.68 -12.59
N ASP A 263 9.90 -23.66 -12.93
CA ASP A 263 11.27 -23.83 -13.43
C ASP A 263 12.16 -24.37 -12.30
N ARG A 264 12.13 -25.69 -12.09
CA ARG A 264 12.93 -26.38 -11.06
C ARG A 264 14.43 -26.19 -11.22
N PRO A 265 15.02 -26.24 -12.44
CA PRO A 265 16.43 -25.91 -12.64
C PRO A 265 16.79 -24.53 -12.10
N THR A 266 16.04 -23.48 -12.46
CA THR A 266 16.29 -22.13 -11.96
C THR A 266 16.06 -22.04 -10.45
N SER A 267 15.04 -22.69 -9.90
CA SER A 267 14.80 -22.75 -8.45
C SER A 267 16.00 -23.31 -7.68
N ASN A 268 16.61 -24.39 -8.16
CA ASN A 268 17.82 -24.96 -7.57
C ASN A 268 19.03 -24.02 -7.62
N LEU A 269 19.17 -23.25 -8.71
CA LEU A 269 20.21 -22.23 -8.83
C LEU A 269 20.00 -21.08 -7.86
N ILE A 270 18.76 -20.68 -7.62
CA ILE A 270 18.41 -19.67 -6.62
C ILE A 270 18.84 -20.12 -5.23
N PHE A 271 18.51 -21.34 -4.80
CA PHE A 271 18.94 -21.88 -3.50
C PHE A 271 20.48 -21.91 -3.37
N ARG A 272 21.20 -22.34 -4.41
CA ARG A 272 22.66 -22.29 -4.42
C ARG A 272 23.20 -20.86 -4.31
N SER A 273 22.60 -19.91 -5.00
CA SER A 273 22.99 -18.50 -4.91
C SER A 273 22.71 -17.92 -3.53
N LEU A 274 21.58 -18.22 -2.91
CA LEU A 274 21.22 -17.80 -1.56
C LEU A 274 22.18 -18.36 -0.51
N SER A 275 22.63 -19.61 -0.64
CA SER A 275 23.59 -20.22 0.29
C SER A 275 24.96 -19.52 0.30
N GLN A 276 25.27 -18.73 -0.73
CA GLN A 276 26.50 -17.95 -0.83
C GLN A 276 26.37 -16.53 -0.28
N VAL A 277 25.17 -16.11 0.15
CA VAL A 277 24.95 -14.79 0.73
C VAL A 277 25.64 -14.72 2.10
N LYS A 278 26.46 -13.71 2.28
CA LYS A 278 27.03 -13.37 3.58
C LYS A 278 26.00 -12.59 4.40
N TRP A 279 25.17 -13.31 5.14
CA TRP A 279 24.04 -12.75 5.89
C TRP A 279 24.43 -11.66 6.88
N SER A 280 25.68 -11.71 7.41
CA SER A 280 26.21 -10.67 8.31
C SER A 280 26.53 -9.34 7.62
N GLN A 281 26.39 -9.25 6.29
CA GLN A 281 26.62 -8.05 5.49
C GLN A 281 25.32 -7.46 4.93
N LEU A 282 24.15 -7.95 5.38
CA LEU A 282 22.85 -7.39 5.03
C LEU A 282 22.54 -6.24 5.98
N ASP A 283 22.01 -5.15 5.42
CA ASP A 283 21.50 -3.98 6.16
C ASP A 283 20.03 -4.18 6.56
#